data_7bfee30bb43643e8f5af42a16b13783f
#
_entry.id   7bfee30bb43643e8f5af42a16b13783f
#
_cell.length_a   1.000
_cell.length_b   1.000
_cell.length_c   1.000
_cell.angle_alpha   90.00
_cell.angle_beta   90.00
_cell.angle_gamma   90.00
#
_symmetry.space_group_name_H-M   'P 1'
#
loop_
_entity.id
_entity.type
_entity.pdbx_description
1 polymer ?
#
loop_
_entity_poly.entity_id
_entity_poly.type
_entity_poly.pdbx_seq_one_letter_code
_entity_poly.pdbx_strand_id
1 'polypeptide(L)'
;MLFLGDMSIPNSECGEKLIADMKACGVFANQTVIVNLEGVLHHENPKDTFWKVYNDRSAIGLKSICKKVIFGLANNHIYDYPEQIQPMLSLLEEEEIPYFGIAEKDGTFSPLEFEENGVEYAVFGHCWEVYTKTNRNTQTDDRIVDCSYQKLYRDVILYMNSHPGRKVICFLHWNFDMEEYPFPAYKKLAHDLIDYGVEAVIGNHAHCKQEIEMYHGKVIAYGLGNFYMPDGYFFDGSLRYPAESHKTVGVEISAGGGILLHEFETDTPDGAALKLIETVTLEQQKELLRPESQYNENAYEDFFKKNRIKRKITPIFNTYDDSIGNKLRTSYCIWKINAIRVLKQYRDKHQR
;
A
#
# COMPACT_ATOMS: atom_id res chain seq x y z
N MET A 1 -5.22 -13.45 -9.73
CA MET A 1 -5.10 -12.03 -9.34
C MET A 1 -3.69 -11.79 -8.84
N LEU A 2 -3.10 -10.68 -9.26
CA LEU A 2 -1.74 -10.28 -8.87
C LEU A 2 -1.79 -8.97 -8.08
N PHE A 3 -1.29 -8.98 -6.85
CA PHE A 3 -1.19 -7.81 -5.98
C PHE A 3 0.22 -7.24 -6.05
N LEU A 4 0.32 -5.93 -6.23
CA LEU A 4 1.57 -5.19 -6.35
C LEU A 4 1.66 -4.11 -5.28
N GLY A 5 2.90 -3.71 -4.96
CA GLY A 5 3.23 -2.69 -3.99
C GLY A 5 2.96 -1.26 -4.44
N ASP A 6 3.68 -0.32 -3.85
CA ASP A 6 3.53 1.11 -4.08
C ASP A 6 4.02 1.51 -5.47
N MET A 7 3.19 2.25 -6.21
CA MET A 7 3.49 2.70 -7.56
C MET A 7 3.27 4.21 -7.69
N SER A 8 4.30 4.91 -8.16
CA SER A 8 4.22 6.31 -8.59
C SER A 8 5.01 6.53 -9.87
N ILE A 9 4.35 7.08 -10.87
CA ILE A 9 4.91 7.33 -12.20
C ILE A 9 5.12 8.84 -12.36
N PRO A 10 6.37 9.33 -12.40
CA PRO A 10 6.63 10.78 -12.36
C PRO A 10 6.36 11.53 -13.66
N ASN A 11 6.44 10.85 -14.81
CA ASN A 11 6.25 11.44 -16.14
C ASN A 11 5.92 10.36 -17.18
N SER A 12 5.55 10.78 -18.39
CA SER A 12 5.16 9.89 -19.47
C SER A 12 6.29 8.98 -19.95
N GLU A 13 7.55 9.44 -19.97
CA GLU A 13 8.70 8.62 -20.34
C GLU A 13 8.88 7.42 -19.41
N CYS A 14 8.80 7.66 -18.10
CA CYS A 14 8.81 6.61 -17.07
C CYS A 14 7.62 5.65 -17.23
N GLY A 15 6.43 6.18 -17.53
CA GLY A 15 5.24 5.37 -17.73
C GLY A 15 5.31 4.49 -18.97
N GLU A 16 5.75 5.03 -20.11
CA GLU A 16 5.95 4.26 -21.34
C GLU A 16 6.98 3.15 -21.13
N LYS A 17 8.08 3.47 -20.44
CA LYS A 17 9.11 2.49 -20.09
C LYS A 17 8.57 1.40 -19.18
N LEU A 18 7.85 1.74 -18.10
CA LEU A 18 7.22 0.77 -17.22
C LEU A 18 6.29 -0.17 -17.99
N ILE A 19 5.46 0.37 -18.88
CA ILE A 19 4.55 -0.40 -19.74
C ILE A 19 5.33 -1.39 -20.61
N ALA A 20 6.43 -0.95 -21.21
CA ALA A 20 7.28 -1.81 -22.05
C ALA A 20 7.95 -2.92 -21.22
N ASP A 21 8.48 -2.59 -20.05
CA ASP A 21 9.12 -3.53 -19.13
C ASP A 21 8.10 -4.57 -18.60
N MET A 22 6.90 -4.14 -18.20
CA MET A 22 5.82 -5.05 -17.78
C MET A 22 5.39 -6.01 -18.90
N LYS A 23 5.30 -5.54 -20.13
CA LYS A 23 5.05 -6.42 -21.29
C LYS A 23 6.16 -7.45 -21.47
N ALA A 24 7.42 -7.04 -21.31
CA ALA A 24 8.57 -7.93 -21.43
C ALA A 24 8.61 -8.98 -20.30
N CYS A 25 8.17 -8.66 -19.10
CA CYS A 25 8.08 -9.60 -17.98
C CYS A 25 7.09 -10.76 -18.24
N GLY A 26 6.03 -10.53 -19.02
CA GLY A 26 5.08 -11.57 -19.45
C GLY A 26 4.09 -12.09 -18.39
N VAL A 27 4.24 -11.71 -17.10
CA VAL A 27 3.41 -12.22 -16.01
C VAL A 27 2.08 -11.48 -15.85
N PHE A 28 1.91 -10.34 -16.51
CA PHE A 28 0.76 -9.44 -16.31
C PHE A 28 -0.41 -9.70 -17.27
N ALA A 29 -0.13 -10.24 -18.47
CA ALA A 29 -1.05 -10.23 -19.63
C ALA A 29 -2.44 -10.84 -19.40
N ASN A 30 -2.56 -11.84 -18.53
CA ASN A 30 -3.82 -12.52 -18.24
C ASN A 30 -4.28 -12.31 -16.78
N GLN A 31 -3.71 -11.34 -16.08
CA GLN A 31 -3.96 -11.10 -14.68
C GLN A 31 -4.93 -9.94 -14.45
N THR A 32 -5.78 -10.09 -13.45
CA THR A 32 -6.34 -8.94 -12.75
C THR A 32 -5.27 -8.43 -11.80
N VAL A 33 -4.73 -7.25 -12.08
CA VAL A 33 -3.66 -6.60 -11.32
C VAL A 33 -4.26 -5.59 -10.37
N ILE A 34 -3.93 -5.69 -9.08
CA ILE A 34 -4.31 -4.75 -8.03
C ILE A 34 -3.04 -4.09 -7.51
N VAL A 35 -2.95 -2.77 -7.63
CA VAL A 35 -1.74 -2.01 -7.27
C VAL A 35 -2.09 -0.76 -6.49
N ASN A 36 -1.27 -0.40 -5.49
CA ASN A 36 -1.41 0.88 -4.81
C ASN A 36 -0.93 2.02 -5.72
N LEU A 37 -1.86 2.85 -6.20
CA LEU A 37 -1.53 4.08 -6.93
C LEU A 37 -1.22 5.17 -5.89
N GLU A 38 0.04 5.34 -5.56
CA GLU A 38 0.47 6.25 -4.51
C GLU A 38 0.50 7.70 -5.00
N GLY A 39 -0.37 8.53 -4.43
CA GLY A 39 -0.68 9.86 -4.90
C GLY A 39 -1.77 9.88 -6.00
N VAL A 40 -2.12 11.08 -6.44
CA VAL A 40 -3.15 11.31 -7.47
C VAL A 40 -2.59 11.21 -8.88
N LEU A 41 -3.46 10.96 -9.87
CA LEU A 41 -3.14 11.23 -11.28
C LEU A 41 -3.15 12.75 -11.51
N HIS A 42 -2.07 13.29 -12.03
CA HIS A 42 -1.95 14.70 -12.33
C HIS A 42 -2.00 14.95 -13.84
N HIS A 43 -2.71 16.01 -14.26
CA HIS A 43 -2.86 16.33 -15.69
C HIS A 43 -1.59 16.89 -16.32
N GLU A 44 -0.77 17.58 -15.54
CA GLU A 44 0.49 18.18 -15.94
C GLU A 44 1.50 17.93 -14.83
N ASN A 45 2.79 17.88 -15.16
CA ASN A 45 3.83 17.76 -14.14
C ASN A 45 3.76 18.93 -13.16
N PRO A 46 3.49 18.69 -11.88
CA PRO A 46 3.33 19.76 -10.92
C PRO A 46 4.65 20.51 -10.70
N LYS A 47 4.56 21.84 -10.56
CA LYS A 47 5.75 22.68 -10.32
C LYS A 47 6.23 22.63 -8.87
N ASP A 48 5.31 22.40 -7.93
CA ASP A 48 5.62 22.26 -6.50
C ASP A 48 5.52 20.80 -6.11
N THR A 49 6.67 20.15 -6.01
CA THR A 49 6.79 18.74 -5.64
C THR A 49 7.44 18.54 -4.25
N PHE A 50 7.55 19.63 -3.47
CA PHE A 50 8.15 19.56 -2.14
C PHE A 50 7.40 18.62 -1.22
N TRP A 51 7.99 17.46 -0.92
CA TRP A 51 7.39 16.37 -0.11
C TRP A 51 6.10 15.81 -0.67
N LYS A 52 5.91 15.88 -1.98
CA LYS A 52 4.72 15.44 -2.67
C LYS A 52 5.03 14.33 -3.67
N VAL A 53 4.06 13.42 -3.79
CA VAL A 53 4.05 12.32 -4.75
C VAL A 53 2.81 12.44 -5.64
N TYR A 54 2.95 12.08 -6.89
CA TYR A 54 1.89 12.11 -7.89
C TYR A 54 2.15 11.06 -8.97
N ASN A 55 1.18 10.85 -9.82
CA ASN A 55 1.30 9.98 -10.99
C ASN A 55 1.00 10.74 -12.27
N ASP A 56 1.78 10.49 -13.30
CA ASP A 56 1.46 10.87 -14.67
C ASP A 56 0.29 10.04 -15.22
N ARG A 57 -0.47 10.61 -16.14
CA ARG A 57 -1.62 9.94 -16.78
C ARG A 57 -1.26 8.66 -17.53
N SER A 58 0.00 8.45 -17.88
CA SER A 58 0.47 7.18 -18.49
C SER A 58 0.19 5.94 -17.62
N ALA A 59 -0.05 6.11 -16.31
CA ALA A 59 -0.52 5.02 -15.44
C ALA A 59 -1.80 4.34 -15.96
N ILE A 60 -2.67 5.05 -16.68
CA ILE A 60 -3.86 4.48 -17.35
C ILE A 60 -3.47 3.42 -18.38
N GLY A 61 -2.30 3.57 -19.00
CA GLY A 61 -1.78 2.63 -20.00
C GLY A 61 -1.61 1.20 -19.47
N LEU A 62 -1.57 0.98 -18.14
CA LEU A 62 -1.51 -0.34 -17.55
C LEU A 62 -2.71 -1.23 -17.96
N LYS A 63 -3.88 -0.64 -18.24
CA LYS A 63 -5.05 -1.38 -18.74
C LYS A 63 -4.78 -2.12 -20.07
N SER A 64 -3.77 -1.70 -20.83
CA SER A 64 -3.40 -2.34 -22.11
C SER A 64 -2.52 -3.58 -21.94
N ILE A 65 -2.04 -3.84 -20.72
CA ILE A 65 -1.10 -4.92 -20.42
C ILE A 65 -1.79 -6.06 -19.68
N CYS A 66 -2.74 -5.72 -18.83
CA CYS A 66 -3.41 -6.64 -17.91
C CYS A 66 -4.78 -7.05 -18.45
N LYS A 67 -5.31 -8.18 -17.99
CA LYS A 67 -6.74 -8.50 -18.18
C LYS A 67 -7.63 -7.41 -17.57
N LYS A 68 -7.27 -6.93 -16.39
CA LYS A 68 -7.91 -5.83 -15.66
C LYS A 68 -6.87 -5.18 -14.74
N VAL A 69 -6.87 -3.87 -14.64
CA VAL A 69 -6.14 -3.14 -13.60
C VAL A 69 -7.12 -2.53 -12.61
N ILE A 70 -6.79 -2.60 -11.33
CA ILE A 70 -7.58 -2.03 -10.21
C ILE A 70 -6.63 -1.20 -9.37
N PHE A 71 -6.97 0.06 -9.10
CA PHE A 71 -6.15 0.94 -8.28
C PHE A 71 -6.64 1.03 -6.84
N GLY A 72 -5.73 0.75 -5.90
CA GLY A 72 -5.88 1.11 -4.50
C GLY A 72 -5.53 2.58 -4.30
N LEU A 73 -6.45 3.37 -3.78
CA LEU A 73 -6.30 4.83 -3.60
C LEU A 73 -6.18 5.24 -2.12
N ALA A 74 -6.35 4.31 -1.18
CA ALA A 74 -6.20 4.59 0.24
C ALA A 74 -4.72 4.67 0.63
N ASN A 75 -4.08 5.82 0.38
CA ASN A 75 -2.69 6.09 0.74
C ASN A 75 -2.50 7.52 1.26
N ASN A 76 -1.34 7.80 1.86
CA ASN A 76 -1.05 9.08 2.48
C ASN A 76 -0.78 10.21 1.48
N HIS A 77 -0.37 9.90 0.26
CA HIS A 77 -0.01 10.88 -0.76
C HIS A 77 -1.19 11.35 -1.62
N ILE A 78 -2.38 10.76 -1.47
CA ILE A 78 -3.59 11.18 -2.18
C ILE A 78 -3.95 12.65 -1.87
N TYR A 79 -3.60 13.14 -0.68
CA TYR A 79 -3.86 14.52 -0.25
C TYR A 79 -2.73 15.51 -0.59
N ASP A 80 -1.70 15.09 -1.30
CA ASP A 80 -0.63 15.97 -1.74
C ASP A 80 -1.12 17.02 -2.76
N TYR A 81 -2.14 16.63 -3.56
CA TYR A 81 -2.83 17.50 -4.53
C TYR A 81 -4.34 17.26 -4.45
N PRO A 82 -5.00 17.74 -3.39
CA PRO A 82 -6.40 17.43 -3.12
C PRO A 82 -7.35 17.91 -4.22
N GLU A 83 -7.00 18.97 -4.94
CA GLU A 83 -7.75 19.48 -6.10
C GLU A 83 -7.77 18.49 -7.29
N GLN A 84 -6.83 17.56 -7.33
CA GLN A 84 -6.75 16.53 -8.38
C GLN A 84 -7.54 15.25 -8.07
N ILE A 85 -8.04 15.07 -6.84
CA ILE A 85 -8.77 13.87 -6.46
C ILE A 85 -10.01 13.67 -7.34
N GLN A 86 -10.89 14.68 -7.44
CA GLN A 86 -12.10 14.55 -8.24
C GLN A 86 -11.82 14.41 -9.75
N PRO A 87 -10.92 15.19 -10.36
CA PRO A 87 -10.49 14.95 -11.74
C PRO A 87 -9.93 13.55 -11.99
N MET A 88 -9.14 13.02 -11.07
CA MET A 88 -8.64 11.65 -11.14
C MET A 88 -9.78 10.63 -11.12
N LEU A 89 -10.72 10.74 -10.18
CA LEU A 89 -11.85 9.80 -10.09
C LEU A 89 -12.69 9.82 -11.38
N SER A 90 -13.01 11.01 -11.91
CA SER A 90 -13.74 11.13 -13.18
C SER A 90 -12.98 10.49 -14.34
N LEU A 91 -11.66 10.65 -14.39
CA LEU A 91 -10.83 10.04 -15.42
C LEU A 91 -10.82 8.51 -15.31
N LEU A 92 -10.72 7.96 -14.09
CA LEU A 92 -10.76 6.50 -13.87
C LEU A 92 -12.13 5.93 -14.29
N GLU A 93 -13.22 6.65 -14.02
CA GLU A 93 -14.57 6.29 -14.46
C GLU A 93 -14.70 6.31 -15.99
N GLU A 94 -14.22 7.37 -16.66
CA GLU A 94 -14.20 7.47 -18.13
C GLU A 94 -13.38 6.34 -18.79
N GLU A 95 -12.29 5.94 -18.16
CA GLU A 95 -11.40 4.90 -18.65
C GLU A 95 -11.82 3.49 -18.20
N GLU A 96 -12.93 3.37 -17.48
CA GLU A 96 -13.47 2.12 -16.94
C GLU A 96 -12.44 1.35 -16.08
N ILE A 97 -11.60 2.09 -15.31
CA ILE A 97 -10.62 1.52 -14.39
C ILE A 97 -11.22 1.49 -12.98
N PRO A 98 -11.49 0.31 -12.42
CA PRO A 98 -11.98 0.19 -11.06
C PRO A 98 -10.95 0.68 -10.03
N TYR A 99 -11.45 1.26 -8.95
CA TYR A 99 -10.64 1.71 -7.83
C TYR A 99 -11.36 1.48 -6.49
N PHE A 100 -10.61 1.52 -5.39
CA PHE A 100 -11.14 1.39 -4.03
C PHE A 100 -10.32 2.23 -3.04
N GLY A 101 -10.85 2.34 -1.80
CA GLY A 101 -10.17 3.08 -0.72
C GLY A 101 -10.61 4.54 -0.63
N ILE A 102 -11.63 4.92 -1.38
CA ILE A 102 -12.31 6.21 -1.32
C ILE A 102 -13.67 6.01 -0.64
N ALA A 103 -14.00 6.82 0.35
CA ALA A 103 -15.31 6.84 0.97
C ALA A 103 -16.30 7.65 0.12
N GLU A 104 -17.56 7.32 0.22
CA GLU A 104 -18.65 8.11 -0.36
C GLU A 104 -18.77 9.48 0.30
N LYS A 105 -19.48 10.42 -0.35
CA LYS A 105 -19.64 11.79 0.16
C LYS A 105 -20.30 11.87 1.54
N ASP A 106 -21.10 10.88 1.89
CA ASP A 106 -21.74 10.77 3.21
C ASP A 106 -20.85 10.09 4.26
N GLY A 107 -19.60 9.75 3.90
CA GLY A 107 -18.66 9.05 4.75
C GLY A 107 -18.88 7.53 4.82
N THR A 108 -19.80 6.99 4.04
CA THR A 108 -19.98 5.54 3.94
C THR A 108 -18.79 4.93 3.26
N PHE A 109 -18.34 3.83 3.81
CA PHE A 109 -17.21 3.06 3.28
C PHE A 109 -17.72 1.76 2.67
N SER A 110 -17.55 1.65 1.34
CA SER A 110 -17.91 0.44 0.60
C SER A 110 -16.64 -0.18 0.00
N PRO A 111 -16.48 -1.52 0.07
CA PRO A 111 -15.43 -2.19 -0.67
C PRO A 111 -15.70 -2.14 -2.18
N LEU A 112 -14.67 -2.33 -2.99
CA LEU A 112 -14.85 -2.62 -4.40
C LEU A 112 -15.31 -4.07 -4.56
N GLU A 113 -16.46 -4.27 -5.16
CA GLU A 113 -17.01 -5.57 -5.50
C GLU A 113 -16.73 -5.92 -6.96
N PHE A 114 -16.25 -7.12 -7.23
CA PHE A 114 -16.05 -7.62 -8.59
C PHE A 114 -16.04 -9.15 -8.63
N GLU A 115 -16.24 -9.68 -9.84
CA GLU A 115 -16.13 -11.11 -10.12
C GLU A 115 -14.79 -11.42 -10.81
N GLU A 116 -14.16 -12.51 -10.42
CA GLU A 116 -12.99 -13.07 -11.06
C GLU A 116 -13.12 -14.60 -11.16
N ASN A 117 -13.17 -15.12 -12.40
CA ASN A 117 -13.30 -16.56 -12.68
C ASN A 117 -14.49 -17.25 -11.97
N GLY A 118 -15.65 -16.58 -11.92
CA GLY A 118 -16.87 -17.12 -11.28
C GLY A 118 -16.88 -17.01 -9.77
N VAL A 119 -15.94 -16.31 -9.16
CA VAL A 119 -15.87 -16.05 -7.72
C VAL A 119 -16.09 -14.56 -7.45
N GLU A 120 -17.01 -14.25 -6.57
CA GLU A 120 -17.28 -12.88 -6.13
C GLU A 120 -16.28 -12.45 -5.06
N TYR A 121 -15.67 -11.28 -5.26
CA TYR A 121 -14.71 -10.66 -4.36
C TYR A 121 -15.18 -9.30 -3.89
N ALA A 122 -14.69 -8.91 -2.71
CA ALA A 122 -14.76 -7.54 -2.20
C ALA A 122 -13.41 -7.13 -1.66
N VAL A 123 -12.87 -5.99 -2.12
CA VAL A 123 -11.58 -5.46 -1.67
C VAL A 123 -11.79 -4.23 -0.81
N PHE A 124 -11.35 -4.32 0.44
CA PHE A 124 -11.31 -3.21 1.38
C PHE A 124 -9.96 -2.51 1.31
N GLY A 125 -9.96 -1.21 0.98
CA GLY A 125 -8.79 -0.36 1.06
C GLY A 125 -8.79 0.47 2.33
N HIS A 126 -7.62 0.66 2.94
CA HIS A 126 -7.48 1.46 4.15
C HIS A 126 -6.08 2.07 4.25
N CYS A 127 -5.99 3.31 4.71
CA CYS A 127 -4.74 3.98 5.03
C CYS A 127 -4.66 4.30 6.52
N TRP A 128 -3.48 4.18 7.11
CA TRP A 128 -3.29 4.49 8.51
C TRP A 128 -3.48 6.00 8.78
N GLU A 129 -4.39 6.34 9.69
CA GLU A 129 -4.79 7.71 10.01
C GLU A 129 -3.62 8.64 10.41
N VAL A 130 -2.52 8.11 10.92
CA VAL A 130 -1.34 8.88 11.26
C VAL A 130 -0.81 9.65 10.05
N TYR A 131 -0.72 8.98 8.91
CA TYR A 131 -0.17 9.58 7.70
C TYR A 131 -1.18 10.46 6.97
N THR A 132 -2.43 10.07 6.87
CA THR A 132 -3.45 10.91 6.24
C THR A 132 -3.66 12.22 6.98
N LYS A 133 -3.71 12.18 8.33
CA LYS A 133 -3.86 13.38 9.16
C LYS A 133 -2.64 14.31 9.16
N THR A 134 -1.46 13.83 8.81
CA THR A 134 -0.27 14.67 8.69
C THR A 134 -0.14 15.33 7.32
N ASN A 135 -0.71 14.74 6.28
CA ASN A 135 -0.66 15.29 4.92
C ASN A 135 -1.87 16.17 4.57
N ARG A 136 -2.91 16.17 5.41
CA ARG A 136 -4.13 16.97 5.15
C ARG A 136 -3.87 18.47 5.14
N ASN A 137 -4.21 19.09 4.04
CA ASN A 137 -4.55 20.50 4.02
C ASN A 137 -6.00 20.62 4.51
N THR A 138 -6.27 21.35 5.58
CA THR A 138 -7.51 21.37 6.41
C THR A 138 -8.81 21.80 5.69
N GLN A 139 -8.83 21.90 4.36
CA GLN A 139 -9.96 22.38 3.57
C GLN A 139 -10.54 21.37 2.58
N THR A 140 -10.18 20.10 2.64
CA THR A 140 -10.61 19.11 1.66
C THR A 140 -11.63 18.13 2.21
N ASP A 141 -12.58 17.74 1.37
CA ASP A 141 -13.52 16.64 1.61
C ASP A 141 -12.79 15.37 2.04
N ASP A 142 -13.16 14.85 3.20
CA ASP A 142 -12.59 13.64 3.79
C ASP A 142 -13.09 12.41 3.03
N ARG A 143 -12.34 11.97 2.01
CA ARG A 143 -12.76 10.83 1.19
C ARG A 143 -11.88 9.60 1.30
N ILE A 144 -10.75 9.66 1.99
CA ILE A 144 -9.89 8.48 2.15
C ILE A 144 -10.35 7.65 3.33
N VAL A 145 -10.35 6.34 3.14
CA VAL A 145 -10.65 5.41 4.22
C VAL A 145 -9.47 5.34 5.17
N ASP A 146 -9.55 6.11 6.25
CA ASP A 146 -8.53 6.23 7.29
C ASP A 146 -9.11 6.10 8.71
N CYS A 147 -10.19 5.36 8.88
CA CYS A 147 -10.77 5.10 10.19
C CYS A 147 -9.78 4.30 11.08
N SER A 148 -10.10 4.18 12.38
CA SER A 148 -9.28 3.33 13.24
C SER A 148 -9.31 1.86 12.79
N TYR A 149 -8.24 1.11 13.07
CA TYR A 149 -8.18 -0.32 12.72
C TYR A 149 -9.27 -1.16 13.39
N GLN A 150 -9.69 -0.77 14.60
CA GLN A 150 -10.83 -1.41 15.26
C GLN A 150 -12.13 -1.18 14.48
N LYS A 151 -12.32 0.03 13.94
CA LYS A 151 -13.48 0.30 13.07
C LYS A 151 -13.38 -0.47 11.76
N LEU A 152 -12.22 -0.50 11.11
CA LEU A 152 -11.98 -1.30 9.90
C LEU A 152 -12.35 -2.77 10.13
N TYR A 153 -11.80 -3.38 11.19
CA TYR A 153 -12.09 -4.77 11.56
C TYR A 153 -13.60 -5.01 11.68
N ARG A 154 -14.30 -4.15 12.43
CA ARG A 154 -15.74 -4.25 12.62
C ARG A 154 -16.52 -4.09 11.31
N ASP A 155 -16.15 -3.14 10.46
CA ASP A 155 -16.83 -2.88 9.19
C ASP A 155 -16.65 -4.07 8.22
N VAL A 156 -15.47 -4.65 8.16
CA VAL A 156 -15.20 -5.89 7.40
C VAL A 156 -16.09 -7.03 7.87
N ILE A 157 -16.19 -7.25 9.19
CA ILE A 157 -17.01 -8.32 9.76
C ILE A 157 -18.51 -8.10 9.46
N LEU A 158 -19.01 -6.87 9.61
CA LEU A 158 -20.40 -6.53 9.31
C LEU A 158 -20.72 -6.77 7.83
N TYR A 159 -19.79 -6.40 6.95
CA TYR A 159 -19.93 -6.65 5.52
C TYR A 159 -19.99 -8.16 5.23
N MET A 160 -19.04 -8.96 5.75
CA MET A 160 -18.99 -10.40 5.54
C MET A 160 -20.28 -11.11 6.03
N ASN A 161 -20.83 -10.66 7.16
CA ASN A 161 -22.09 -11.21 7.68
C ASN A 161 -23.29 -10.90 6.77
N SER A 162 -23.29 -9.77 6.09
CA SER A 162 -24.36 -9.37 5.17
C SER A 162 -24.19 -9.91 3.74
N HIS A 163 -22.98 -10.40 3.39
CA HIS A 163 -22.66 -10.93 2.06
C HIS A 163 -22.03 -12.34 2.16
N PRO A 164 -22.76 -13.34 2.63
CA PRO A 164 -22.24 -14.69 2.81
C PRO A 164 -21.82 -15.29 1.45
N GLY A 165 -20.62 -15.88 1.42
CA GLY A 165 -20.04 -16.50 0.21
C GLY A 165 -19.13 -15.60 -0.61
N ARG A 166 -19.13 -14.27 -0.38
CA ARG A 166 -18.20 -13.36 -1.02
C ARG A 166 -16.82 -13.41 -0.36
N LYS A 167 -15.76 -13.55 -1.15
CA LYS A 167 -14.38 -13.56 -0.65
C LYS A 167 -13.90 -12.14 -0.41
N VAL A 168 -13.49 -11.85 0.82
CA VAL A 168 -13.03 -10.52 1.23
C VAL A 168 -11.51 -10.47 1.25
N ILE A 169 -10.94 -9.40 0.69
CA ILE A 169 -9.52 -9.09 0.70
C ILE A 169 -9.34 -7.72 1.37
N CYS A 170 -8.37 -7.62 2.28
CA CYS A 170 -7.97 -6.36 2.88
C CYS A 170 -6.65 -5.89 2.25
N PHE A 171 -6.65 -4.70 1.65
CA PHE A 171 -5.48 -4.07 1.03
C PHE A 171 -5.13 -2.80 1.81
N LEU A 172 -4.06 -2.87 2.62
CA LEU A 172 -3.82 -1.95 3.72
C LEU A 172 -2.53 -1.16 3.51
N HIS A 173 -2.63 0.16 3.61
CA HIS A 173 -1.50 1.07 3.55
C HIS A 173 -1.08 1.46 4.97
N TRP A 174 -0.15 0.70 5.56
CA TRP A 174 0.16 0.66 6.97
C TRP A 174 1.67 0.58 7.29
N ASN A 175 2.06 0.50 8.57
CA ASN A 175 3.43 0.52 9.08
C ASN A 175 4.11 1.90 9.00
N PHE A 176 5.36 1.99 9.40
CA PHE A 176 6.22 3.15 9.17
C PHE A 176 7.10 2.92 7.95
N ASP A 177 7.40 4.02 7.25
CA ASP A 177 8.37 4.03 6.15
C ASP A 177 9.65 3.32 6.57
N MET A 178 10.16 2.43 5.74
CA MET A 178 11.42 1.71 5.93
C MET A 178 11.49 0.85 7.20
N GLU A 179 10.36 0.48 7.79
CA GLU A 179 10.34 -0.51 8.87
C GLU A 179 10.24 -1.92 8.28
N GLU A 180 11.26 -2.74 8.49
CA GLU A 180 11.33 -4.09 7.90
C GLU A 180 10.41 -5.09 8.60
N TYR A 181 9.99 -4.81 9.83
CA TYR A 181 9.15 -5.69 10.61
C TYR A 181 7.75 -5.10 10.80
N PRO A 182 6.68 -5.86 10.54
CA PRO A 182 5.32 -5.38 10.79
C PRO A 182 5.11 -5.10 12.29
N PHE A 183 4.31 -4.08 12.61
CA PHE A 183 3.93 -3.85 14.01
C PHE A 183 3.22 -5.06 14.60
N PRO A 184 3.43 -5.37 15.91
CA PRO A 184 2.67 -6.42 16.60
C PRO A 184 1.16 -6.25 16.45
N ALA A 185 0.65 -5.02 16.55
CA ALA A 185 -0.76 -4.70 16.33
C ALA A 185 -1.26 -5.10 14.95
N TYR A 186 -0.42 -5.00 13.91
CA TYR A 186 -0.81 -5.33 12.53
C TYR A 186 -0.76 -6.83 12.27
N LYS A 187 0.20 -7.53 12.87
CA LYS A 187 0.16 -8.99 12.86
C LYS A 187 -1.12 -9.51 13.50
N LYS A 188 -1.45 -8.98 14.70
CA LYS A 188 -2.68 -9.34 15.37
C LYS A 188 -3.93 -9.03 14.53
N LEU A 189 -4.03 -7.84 13.96
CA LEU A 189 -5.16 -7.47 13.09
C LEU A 189 -5.28 -8.42 11.89
N ALA A 190 -4.17 -8.72 11.22
CA ALA A 190 -4.16 -9.61 10.06
C ALA A 190 -4.62 -11.04 10.45
N HIS A 191 -4.12 -11.58 11.56
CA HIS A 191 -4.55 -12.87 12.08
C HIS A 191 -6.04 -12.86 12.44
N ASP A 192 -6.53 -11.88 13.19
CA ASP A 192 -7.95 -11.76 13.58
C ASP A 192 -8.86 -11.65 12.33
N LEU A 193 -8.44 -10.94 11.27
CA LEU A 193 -9.16 -10.86 9.99
C LEU A 193 -9.23 -12.23 9.30
N ILE A 194 -8.11 -12.95 9.21
CA ILE A 194 -8.07 -14.29 8.61
C ILE A 194 -8.89 -15.29 9.44
N ASP A 195 -8.80 -15.24 10.76
CA ASP A 195 -9.58 -16.10 11.67
C ASP A 195 -11.09 -15.91 11.49
N TYR A 196 -11.51 -14.69 11.14
CA TYR A 196 -12.91 -14.42 10.82
C TYR A 196 -13.31 -14.90 9.41
N GLY A 197 -12.36 -15.17 8.54
CA GLY A 197 -12.62 -15.71 7.20
C GLY A 197 -12.21 -14.81 6.03
N VAL A 198 -11.47 -13.72 6.26
CA VAL A 198 -10.87 -12.92 5.18
C VAL A 198 -9.95 -13.79 4.33
N GLU A 199 -10.00 -13.64 3.01
CA GLU A 199 -9.28 -14.46 2.04
C GLU A 199 -7.79 -14.13 1.96
N ALA A 200 -7.45 -12.84 2.08
CA ALA A 200 -6.06 -12.37 2.06
C ALA A 200 -5.93 -11.00 2.74
N VAL A 201 -4.77 -10.73 3.32
CA VAL A 201 -4.37 -9.41 3.83
C VAL A 201 -3.10 -8.99 3.11
N ILE A 202 -3.13 -7.86 2.42
CA ILE A 202 -2.04 -7.34 1.60
C ILE A 202 -1.67 -5.94 2.08
N GLY A 203 -0.41 -5.75 2.46
CA GLY A 203 0.12 -4.52 3.03
C GLY A 203 1.03 -3.74 2.08
N ASN A 204 1.03 -2.41 2.24
CA ASN A 204 1.82 -1.43 1.48
C ASN A 204 2.37 -0.35 2.41
N HIS A 205 3.01 0.68 1.90
CA HIS A 205 3.53 1.87 2.59
C HIS A 205 4.94 1.73 3.17
N ALA A 206 5.35 0.57 3.63
CA ALA A 206 6.67 0.44 4.24
C ALA A 206 7.84 0.73 3.27
N HIS A 207 7.58 0.80 1.96
CA HIS A 207 8.57 1.00 0.90
C HIS A 207 9.73 -0.02 0.92
N CYS A 208 9.53 -1.14 1.60
CA CYS A 208 10.43 -2.29 1.65
C CYS A 208 9.60 -3.59 1.74
N LYS A 209 10.21 -4.69 1.30
CA LYS A 209 9.58 -6.00 1.47
C LYS A 209 9.53 -6.36 2.95
N GLN A 210 8.34 -6.75 3.41
CA GLN A 210 8.15 -7.32 4.74
C GLN A 210 7.80 -8.80 4.66
N GLU A 211 7.62 -9.44 5.80
CA GLU A 211 7.23 -10.84 5.92
C GLU A 211 5.97 -11.16 5.10
N ILE A 212 5.97 -12.33 4.47
CA ILE A 212 4.79 -12.96 3.89
C ILE A 212 4.60 -14.28 4.60
N GLU A 213 3.40 -14.54 5.12
CA GLU A 213 3.09 -15.78 5.82
C GLU A 213 1.83 -16.45 5.28
N MET A 214 1.78 -17.79 5.44
CA MET A 214 0.55 -18.56 5.30
C MET A 214 -0.04 -18.81 6.68
N TYR A 215 -1.18 -18.17 6.95
CA TYR A 215 -1.90 -18.34 8.20
C TYR A 215 -3.28 -18.97 7.94
N HIS A 216 -3.55 -20.12 8.52
CA HIS A 216 -4.76 -20.94 8.28
C HIS A 216 -5.07 -21.15 6.78
N GLY A 217 -4.02 -21.36 5.97
CA GLY A 217 -4.16 -21.60 4.53
C GLY A 217 -4.46 -20.35 3.69
N LYS A 218 -4.35 -19.15 4.29
CA LYS A 218 -4.52 -17.85 3.65
C LYS A 218 -3.24 -17.05 3.68
N VAL A 219 -3.03 -16.20 2.68
CA VAL A 219 -1.82 -15.38 2.57
C VAL A 219 -1.99 -14.06 3.33
N ILE A 220 -0.97 -13.71 4.12
CA ILE A 220 -0.76 -12.40 4.69
C ILE A 220 0.57 -11.88 4.17
N ALA A 221 0.56 -10.79 3.40
CA ALA A 221 1.75 -10.06 2.98
C ALA A 221 1.77 -8.71 3.70
N TYR A 222 2.71 -8.51 4.63
CA TYR A 222 2.72 -7.30 5.46
C TYR A 222 3.23 -6.06 4.74
N GLY A 223 4.09 -6.21 3.73
CA GLY A 223 4.59 -5.14 2.88
C GLY A 223 5.17 -5.68 1.58
N LEU A 224 4.63 -5.24 0.44
CA LEU A 224 5.10 -5.67 -0.87
C LEU A 224 6.32 -4.89 -1.36
N GLY A 225 6.60 -3.71 -0.79
CA GLY A 225 7.65 -2.79 -1.23
C GLY A 225 7.22 -1.87 -2.37
N ASN A 226 8.18 -1.17 -2.98
CA ASN A 226 7.95 -0.28 -4.11
C ASN A 226 7.86 -1.09 -5.40
N PHE A 227 6.65 -1.21 -5.97
CA PHE A 227 6.53 -1.81 -7.29
C PHE A 227 7.20 -0.92 -8.34
N TYR A 228 6.93 0.40 -8.29
CA TYR A 228 7.58 1.36 -9.17
C TYR A 228 7.58 2.76 -8.55
N MET A 229 8.69 3.18 -8.01
CA MET A 229 8.92 4.53 -7.45
C MET A 229 10.36 4.95 -7.76
N PRO A 230 10.62 5.50 -8.97
CA PRO A 230 11.97 5.83 -9.38
C PRO A 230 12.57 7.00 -8.58
N ASP A 231 13.86 6.92 -8.30
CA ASP A 231 14.61 7.92 -7.56
C ASP A 231 14.79 9.22 -8.34
N GLY A 232 14.79 10.32 -7.63
CA GLY A 232 15.19 11.61 -8.23
C GLY A 232 14.08 12.40 -8.92
N TYR A 233 12.86 11.94 -8.84
CA TYR A 233 11.73 12.63 -9.46
C TYR A 233 10.82 13.35 -8.47
N PHE A 234 10.62 12.77 -7.30
CA PHE A 234 9.74 13.32 -6.27
C PHE A 234 10.51 14.15 -5.24
N PHE A 235 9.81 14.92 -4.42
CA PHE A 235 10.37 15.77 -3.37
C PHE A 235 11.41 16.77 -3.93
N ASP A 236 11.04 17.51 -4.97
CA ASP A 236 11.95 18.40 -5.71
C ASP A 236 13.20 17.66 -6.22
N GLY A 237 13.07 16.42 -6.62
CA GLY A 237 14.15 15.59 -7.10
C GLY A 237 15.08 15.04 -6.01
N SER A 238 14.71 15.17 -4.74
CA SER A 238 15.55 14.73 -3.62
C SER A 238 15.21 13.35 -3.06
N LEU A 239 14.05 12.78 -3.43
CA LEU A 239 13.67 11.45 -2.94
C LEU A 239 14.64 10.39 -3.48
N ARG A 240 15.21 9.63 -2.55
CA ARG A 240 16.07 8.48 -2.83
C ARG A 240 15.73 7.37 -1.84
N TYR A 241 15.59 6.19 -2.37
CA TYR A 241 15.37 5.00 -1.57
C TYR A 241 16.66 4.19 -1.38
N PRO A 242 16.80 3.46 -0.27
CA PRO A 242 17.88 2.47 -0.13
C PRO A 242 17.76 1.38 -1.20
N ALA A 243 18.87 0.72 -1.54
CA ALA A 243 18.90 -0.34 -2.56
C ALA A 243 17.85 -1.45 -2.33
N GLU A 244 17.59 -1.81 -1.07
CA GLU A 244 16.59 -2.83 -0.74
C GLU A 244 15.15 -2.42 -1.08
N SER A 245 14.85 -1.11 -1.18
CA SER A 245 13.54 -0.62 -1.61
C SER A 245 13.31 -0.71 -3.12
N HIS A 246 14.35 -0.96 -3.90
CA HIS A 246 14.25 -1.25 -5.33
C HIS A 246 13.93 -2.73 -5.61
N LYS A 247 13.82 -3.56 -4.57
CA LYS A 247 13.36 -4.94 -4.64
C LYS A 247 11.95 -5.04 -4.09
N THR A 248 11.05 -5.58 -4.88
CA THR A 248 9.63 -5.71 -4.54
C THR A 248 9.11 -7.10 -4.87
N VAL A 249 7.98 -7.46 -4.31
CA VAL A 249 7.34 -8.74 -4.57
C VAL A 249 5.88 -8.54 -4.97
N GLY A 250 5.46 -9.16 -6.05
CA GLY A 250 4.05 -9.32 -6.40
C GLY A 250 3.53 -10.64 -5.83
N VAL A 251 2.34 -10.61 -5.23
CA VAL A 251 1.66 -11.80 -4.72
C VAL A 251 0.54 -12.20 -5.68
N GLU A 252 0.69 -13.32 -6.34
CA GLU A 252 -0.36 -13.89 -7.18
C GLU A 252 -1.17 -14.93 -6.41
N ILE A 253 -2.50 -14.73 -6.36
CA ILE A 253 -3.45 -15.72 -5.89
C ILE A 253 -4.11 -16.35 -7.13
N SER A 254 -3.79 -17.61 -7.40
CA SER A 254 -4.34 -18.35 -8.53
C SER A 254 -5.80 -18.74 -8.30
N ALA A 255 -6.53 -19.06 -9.38
CA ALA A 255 -7.93 -19.52 -9.29
C ALA A 255 -8.10 -20.79 -8.42
N GLY A 256 -7.06 -21.62 -8.32
CA GLY A 256 -7.03 -22.81 -7.48
C GLY A 256 -6.60 -22.56 -6.02
N GLY A 257 -6.36 -21.30 -5.62
CA GLY A 257 -5.90 -20.93 -4.27
C GLY A 257 -4.38 -21.07 -4.06
N GLY A 258 -3.61 -21.48 -5.09
CA GLY A 258 -2.15 -21.50 -5.02
C GLY A 258 -1.58 -20.08 -4.99
N ILE A 259 -0.47 -19.91 -4.25
CA ILE A 259 0.24 -18.63 -4.12
C ILE A 259 1.54 -18.69 -4.89
N LEU A 260 1.74 -17.73 -5.81
CA LEU A 260 3.01 -17.48 -6.48
C LEU A 260 3.54 -16.11 -6.07
N LEU A 261 4.83 -16.02 -5.93
CA LEU A 261 5.56 -14.79 -5.66
C LEU A 261 6.37 -14.42 -6.89
N HIS A 262 6.18 -13.21 -7.38
CA HIS A 262 6.94 -12.64 -8.49
C HIS A 262 7.89 -11.61 -7.91
N GLU A 263 9.17 -11.90 -7.86
CA GLU A 263 10.18 -10.95 -7.42
C GLU A 263 10.57 -10.02 -8.55
N PHE A 264 10.48 -8.72 -8.28
CA PHE A 264 10.90 -7.68 -9.21
C PHE A 264 12.02 -6.84 -8.60
N GLU A 265 12.84 -6.27 -9.48
CA GLU A 265 13.85 -5.28 -9.14
C GLU A 265 13.77 -4.12 -10.13
N THR A 266 13.90 -2.90 -9.63
CA THR A 266 14.09 -1.73 -10.47
C THR A 266 15.58 -1.47 -10.63
N ASP A 267 16.06 -1.51 -11.90
CA ASP A 267 17.48 -1.52 -12.24
C ASP A 267 17.81 -0.32 -13.13
N THR A 268 18.34 0.68 -12.55
CA THR A 268 19.10 1.79 -13.14
C THR A 268 19.58 2.68 -11.99
N PRO A 269 20.50 3.64 -12.19
CA PRO A 269 20.86 4.59 -11.14
C PRO A 269 19.67 5.38 -10.57
N ASP A 270 18.59 5.51 -11.34
CA ASP A 270 17.34 6.20 -10.97
C ASP A 270 16.18 5.27 -10.64
N GLY A 271 16.39 3.93 -10.67
CA GLY A 271 15.33 2.96 -10.39
C GLY A 271 14.20 2.91 -11.41
N ALA A 272 14.41 3.37 -12.64
CA ALA A 272 13.35 3.54 -13.63
C ALA A 272 13.10 2.34 -14.56
N ALA A 273 13.89 1.26 -14.47
CA ALA A 273 13.70 0.04 -15.26
C ALA A 273 13.19 -1.11 -14.38
N LEU A 274 12.04 -1.70 -14.72
CA LEU A 274 11.49 -2.85 -14.01
C LEU A 274 11.95 -4.16 -14.64
N LYS A 275 12.43 -5.08 -13.82
CA LYS A 275 12.78 -6.46 -14.22
C LYS A 275 12.09 -7.47 -13.33
N LEU A 276 11.56 -8.53 -13.93
CA LEU A 276 11.19 -9.75 -13.21
C LEU A 276 12.47 -10.55 -12.97
N ILE A 277 12.77 -10.86 -11.72
CA ILE A 277 13.93 -11.63 -11.33
C ILE A 277 13.59 -13.11 -11.31
N GLU A 278 12.54 -13.48 -10.59
CA GLU A 278 12.08 -14.86 -10.52
C GLU A 278 10.58 -14.96 -10.18
N THR A 279 10.03 -16.13 -10.43
CA THR A 279 8.69 -16.53 -9.97
C THR A 279 8.81 -17.84 -9.21
N VAL A 280 8.41 -17.81 -7.95
CA VAL A 280 8.53 -18.96 -7.03
C VAL A 280 7.23 -19.21 -6.29
N THR A 281 7.05 -20.42 -5.79
CA THR A 281 5.98 -20.68 -4.82
C THR A 281 6.37 -20.12 -3.45
N LEU A 282 5.38 -19.78 -2.64
CA LEU A 282 5.64 -19.30 -1.28
C LEU A 282 6.46 -20.31 -0.46
N GLU A 283 6.27 -21.62 -0.69
CA GLU A 283 7.02 -22.69 -0.01
C GLU A 283 8.52 -22.70 -0.38
N GLN A 284 8.87 -22.22 -1.56
CA GLN A 284 10.26 -22.10 -2.03
C GLN A 284 10.95 -20.85 -1.47
N GLN A 285 10.20 -19.82 -1.14
CA GLN A 285 10.70 -18.53 -0.72
C GLN A 285 10.91 -18.45 0.81
N LYS A 286 11.90 -19.20 1.30
CA LYS A 286 12.19 -19.29 2.74
C LYS A 286 12.65 -17.97 3.39
N GLU A 287 13.20 -17.05 2.60
CA GLU A 287 13.69 -15.75 3.13
C GLU A 287 12.56 -14.80 3.49
N LEU A 288 11.42 -14.89 2.80
CA LEU A 288 10.22 -14.12 3.14
C LEU A 288 9.38 -14.78 4.23
N LEU A 289 9.52 -16.13 4.38
CA LEU A 289 9.00 -16.87 5.51
C LEU A 289 9.96 -16.72 6.69
N ARG A 290 9.91 -15.56 7.33
CA ARG A 290 10.83 -15.27 8.44
C ARG A 290 10.50 -16.13 9.67
N PRO A 291 11.52 -16.51 10.48
CA PRO A 291 11.30 -17.28 11.71
C PRO A 291 10.31 -16.62 12.68
N GLU A 292 10.11 -15.32 12.56
CA GLU A 292 9.22 -14.51 13.38
C GLU A 292 7.75 -14.92 13.26
N SER A 293 7.33 -15.50 12.14
CA SER A 293 5.98 -16.04 11.96
C SER A 293 5.67 -17.21 12.92
N GLN A 294 6.72 -17.85 13.45
CA GLN A 294 6.60 -18.95 14.40
C GLN A 294 6.44 -18.46 15.86
N TYR A 295 6.60 -17.16 16.11
CA TYR A 295 6.50 -16.61 17.44
C TYR A 295 5.04 -16.42 17.86
N ASN A 296 4.77 -16.70 19.14
CA ASN A 296 3.52 -16.22 19.73
C ASN A 296 3.53 -14.69 19.87
N GLU A 297 2.37 -14.07 20.10
CA GLU A 297 2.23 -12.61 20.15
C GLU A 297 3.26 -11.94 21.11
N ASN A 298 3.40 -12.45 22.33
CA ASN A 298 4.33 -11.88 23.33
C ASN A 298 5.80 -12.00 22.89
N ALA A 299 6.18 -13.14 22.33
CA ALA A 299 7.55 -13.35 21.85
C ALA A 299 7.84 -12.43 20.65
N TYR A 300 6.85 -12.21 19.77
CA TYR A 300 6.99 -11.27 18.66
C TYR A 300 7.10 -9.82 19.13
N GLU A 301 6.35 -9.38 20.14
CA GLU A 301 6.49 -8.05 20.72
C GLU A 301 7.92 -7.78 21.21
N ASP A 302 8.52 -8.73 21.89
CA ASP A 302 9.89 -8.61 22.40
C ASP A 302 10.92 -8.63 21.27
N PHE A 303 10.70 -9.49 20.27
CA PHE A 303 11.50 -9.50 19.04
C PHE A 303 11.43 -8.15 18.33
N PHE A 304 10.23 -7.61 18.09
CA PHE A 304 10.02 -6.32 17.44
C PHE A 304 10.69 -5.18 18.19
N LYS A 305 10.53 -5.09 19.52
CA LYS A 305 11.21 -4.09 20.37
C LYS A 305 12.73 -4.09 20.18
N LYS A 306 13.31 -5.29 20.04
CA LYS A 306 14.75 -5.48 19.90
C LYS A 306 15.27 -5.14 18.52
N ASN A 307 14.53 -5.49 17.46
CA ASN A 307 15.02 -5.51 16.08
C ASN A 307 14.51 -4.35 15.20
N ARG A 308 13.41 -3.67 15.59
CA ARG A 308 12.82 -2.56 14.82
C ARG A 308 13.85 -1.49 14.44
N ILE A 309 13.75 -0.97 13.23
CA ILE A 309 14.65 0.07 12.70
C ILE A 309 14.38 1.43 13.38
N LYS A 310 13.13 1.80 13.51
CA LYS A 310 12.67 3.09 14.11
C LYS A 310 12.75 3.09 15.63
N ARG A 311 13.94 2.83 16.20
CA ARG A 311 14.13 2.64 17.66
C ARG A 311 13.87 3.87 18.53
N LYS A 312 14.11 5.10 18.03
CA LYS A 312 14.07 6.30 18.85
C LYS A 312 12.70 6.98 18.81
N ILE A 313 12.07 7.13 19.98
CA ILE A 313 10.92 8.01 20.22
C ILE A 313 9.68 7.67 19.35
N THR A 314 9.63 6.50 18.70
CA THR A 314 8.45 6.09 17.94
C THR A 314 7.69 5.06 18.76
N PRO A 315 6.40 5.29 19.08
CA PRO A 315 5.60 4.36 19.86
C PRO A 315 5.50 2.98 19.19
N ILE A 316 5.36 1.94 20.00
CA ILE A 316 5.00 0.60 19.53
C ILE A 316 3.50 0.42 19.75
N PHE A 317 2.82 -0.08 18.73
CA PHE A 317 1.43 -0.47 18.81
C PHE A 317 1.39 -2.00 18.91
N ASN A 318 0.97 -2.48 20.09
CA ASN A 318 0.84 -3.93 20.34
C ASN A 318 -0.57 -4.43 20.04
N THR A 319 -1.56 -3.53 20.10
CA THR A 319 -2.97 -3.81 19.80
C THR A 319 -3.50 -2.75 18.84
N TYR A 320 -4.57 -3.09 18.14
CA TYR A 320 -5.22 -2.19 17.18
C TYR A 320 -6.55 -1.59 17.69
N ASP A 321 -6.84 -1.77 19.01
CA ASP A 321 -8.03 -1.25 19.65
C ASP A 321 -8.02 0.28 19.80
N ASP A 322 -9.21 0.86 20.02
CA ASP A 322 -9.42 2.30 20.25
C ASP A 322 -9.17 2.73 21.71
N SER A 323 -8.28 2.04 22.42
CA SER A 323 -7.90 2.39 23.78
C SER A 323 -7.33 3.81 23.88
N ILE A 324 -7.45 4.42 25.04
CA ILE A 324 -6.86 5.74 25.34
C ILE A 324 -5.35 5.71 25.07
N GLY A 325 -4.68 4.60 25.40
CA GLY A 325 -3.25 4.42 25.16
C GLY A 325 -2.89 4.49 23.69
N ASN A 326 -3.64 3.81 22.81
CA ASN A 326 -3.41 3.85 21.37
C ASN A 326 -3.76 5.21 20.76
N LYS A 327 -4.83 5.86 21.21
CA LYS A 327 -5.19 7.23 20.78
C LYS A 327 -4.09 8.24 21.14
N LEU A 328 -3.49 8.12 22.31
CA LEU A 328 -2.35 8.97 22.71
C LEU A 328 -1.10 8.69 21.86
N ARG A 329 -0.80 7.43 21.56
CA ARG A 329 0.31 7.05 20.66
C ARG A 329 0.11 7.60 19.25
N THR A 330 -1.09 7.48 18.71
CA THR A 330 -1.50 8.03 17.40
C THR A 330 -1.31 9.55 17.38
N SER A 331 -1.84 10.27 18.38
CA SER A 331 -1.70 11.72 18.50
C SER A 331 -0.24 12.16 18.60
N TYR A 332 0.58 11.41 19.33
CA TYR A 332 2.01 11.67 19.43
C TYR A 332 2.72 11.45 18.08
N CYS A 333 2.39 10.40 17.32
CA CYS A 333 2.95 10.16 15.99
C CYS A 333 2.61 11.31 15.03
N ILE A 334 1.36 11.74 14.99
CA ILE A 334 0.89 12.87 14.17
C ILE A 334 1.66 14.14 14.53
N TRP A 335 1.72 14.47 15.83
CA TRP A 335 2.48 15.65 16.29
C TRP A 335 3.95 15.59 15.88
N LYS A 336 4.60 14.44 16.09
CA LYS A 336 6.02 14.24 15.75
C LYS A 336 6.31 14.41 14.25
N ILE A 337 5.50 13.82 13.39
CA ILE A 337 5.67 13.93 11.94
C ILE A 337 5.50 15.39 11.51
N ASN A 338 4.47 16.08 12.01
CA ASN A 338 4.25 17.48 11.73
C ASN A 338 5.43 18.36 12.20
N ALA A 339 5.95 18.11 13.41
CA ALA A 339 7.11 18.85 13.92
C ALA A 339 8.36 18.65 13.04
N ILE A 340 8.63 17.42 12.59
CA ILE A 340 9.74 17.12 11.68
C ILE A 340 9.54 17.85 10.33
N ARG A 341 8.32 17.86 9.79
CA ARG A 341 7.98 18.54 8.54
C ARG A 341 8.26 20.04 8.63
N VAL A 342 7.80 20.70 9.70
CA VAL A 342 8.05 22.13 9.93
C VAL A 342 9.54 22.45 10.05
N LEU A 343 10.28 21.64 10.80
CA LEU A 343 11.73 21.84 10.97
C LEU A 343 12.49 21.69 9.65
N LYS A 344 12.12 20.72 8.82
CA LYS A 344 12.73 20.54 7.51
C LYS A 344 12.38 21.69 6.55
N GLN A 345 11.11 22.12 6.51
CA GLN A 345 10.70 23.30 5.72
C GLN A 345 11.48 24.56 6.11
N TYR A 346 11.68 24.77 7.43
CA TYR A 346 12.47 25.89 7.91
C TYR A 346 13.93 25.81 7.45
N ARG A 347 14.56 24.64 7.57
CA ARG A 347 15.94 24.41 7.16
C ARG A 347 16.11 24.67 5.65
N ASP A 348 15.22 24.12 4.83
CA ASP A 348 15.35 24.18 3.37
C ASP A 348 15.09 25.60 2.84
N LYS A 349 14.26 26.41 3.53
CA LYS A 349 14.09 27.83 3.22
C LYS A 349 15.31 28.70 3.55
N HIS A 350 16.17 28.26 4.46
CA HIS A 350 17.34 29.04 4.89
C HIS A 350 18.66 28.52 4.29
N GLN A 351 18.61 27.44 3.51
CA GLN A 351 19.75 26.90 2.76
C GLN A 351 19.69 27.23 1.26
N ARG A 352 18.58 27.80 0.78
CA ARG A 352 18.44 28.41 -0.55
C ARG A 352 18.68 29.92 -0.46
#